data_6b33d3f7eef1eb9cd776bc15e8c2b1ba
#
_entry.id   6b33d3f7eef1eb9cd776bc15e8c2b1ba
#
_cell.length_a   1.000
_cell.length_b   1.000
_cell.length_c   1.000
_cell.angle_alpha   90.00
_cell.angle_beta   90.00
_cell.angle_gamma   90.00
#
_symmetry.space_group_name_H-M   'P 1'
#
loop_
_entity.id
_entity.type
_entity.pdbx_description
1 polymer ?
#
loop_
_entity_poly.entity_id
_entity_poly.type
_entity_poly.pdbx_seq_one_letter_code
_entity_poly.pdbx_strand_id
1 'polypeptide(L)'
;ISFEIKRGERVALIGNNGTGKTTMLKIINGLIDADSGRFTLGSKVQIGYYDQEHHVLHMEKTIFEEISDAYPTLTETEIRNMLAAFLFTGDDVFKLISALSGGERGRVSLAKLMLSEANFLILDEPTNHLDIASKEILEEALNSYTGTVFYVSHDRYFINQTATRILDLTNQAIVNYIGDYDYYLEKKEELTEKY
;
A
#
# COMPACT_ATOMS: atom_id res chain seq x y z
N ILE A 1 2.24 -4.26 22.07
CA ILE A 1 2.01 -3.29 21.00
C ILE A 1 0.52 -2.97 20.98
N SER A 2 0.17 -1.69 21.05
CA SER A 2 -1.23 -1.24 20.98
C SER A 2 -1.31 0.08 20.22
N PHE A 3 -2.18 0.15 19.23
CA PHE A 3 -2.46 1.36 18.47
C PHE A 3 -3.84 1.29 17.80
N GLU A 4 -4.31 2.42 17.35
CA GLU A 4 -5.55 2.54 16.59
C GLU A 4 -5.29 3.33 15.32
N ILE A 5 -5.86 2.90 14.20
CA ILE A 5 -5.86 3.64 12.95
C ILE A 5 -7.29 4.09 12.66
N LYS A 6 -7.46 5.40 12.47
CA LYS A 6 -8.75 6.01 12.19
C LYS A 6 -9.00 6.13 10.69
N ARG A 7 -10.27 6.16 10.33
CA ARG A 7 -10.71 6.32 8.94
C ARG A 7 -10.07 7.55 8.30
N GLY A 8 -9.54 7.36 7.10
CA GLY A 8 -8.93 8.41 6.28
C GLY A 8 -7.47 8.70 6.60
N GLU A 9 -6.87 8.05 7.60
CA GLU A 9 -5.44 8.18 7.86
C GLU A 9 -4.60 7.41 6.84
N ARG A 10 -3.42 7.93 6.55
CA ARG A 10 -2.35 7.23 5.84
C ARG A 10 -1.19 7.01 6.78
N VAL A 11 -1.08 5.79 7.28
CA VAL A 11 -0.14 5.42 8.34
C VAL A 11 1.01 4.61 7.77
N ALA A 12 2.23 5.11 7.94
CA ALA A 12 3.44 4.38 7.62
C ALA A 12 3.98 3.65 8.86
N LEU A 13 4.25 2.37 8.71
CA LEU A 13 4.93 1.56 9.71
C LEU A 13 6.40 1.45 9.34
N ILE A 14 7.27 1.95 10.20
CA ILE A 14 8.71 1.91 10.02
C ILE A 14 9.39 1.13 11.15
N GLY A 15 10.64 0.80 10.98
CA GLY A 15 11.46 0.07 11.94
C GLY A 15 12.55 -0.72 11.22
N ASN A 16 13.51 -1.21 11.97
CA ASN A 16 14.58 -2.02 11.42
C ASN A 16 14.07 -3.36 10.85
N ASN A 17 14.83 -3.97 9.94
CA ASN A 17 14.52 -5.30 9.43
C ASN A 17 14.46 -6.31 10.58
N GLY A 18 13.48 -7.23 10.51
CA GLY A 18 13.30 -8.26 11.54
C GLY A 18 12.50 -7.80 12.77
N THR A 19 11.95 -6.58 12.79
CA THR A 19 11.12 -6.09 13.90
C THR A 19 9.68 -6.60 13.86
N GLY A 20 9.28 -7.29 12.77
CA GLY A 20 7.95 -7.87 12.62
C GLY A 20 6.92 -7.01 11.87
N LYS A 21 7.38 -6.03 11.08
CA LYS A 21 6.48 -5.15 10.29
C LYS A 21 5.60 -5.95 9.32
N THR A 22 6.21 -6.74 8.45
CA THR A 22 5.49 -7.60 7.50
C THR A 22 4.59 -8.61 8.21
N THR A 23 5.05 -9.18 9.31
CA THR A 23 4.26 -10.09 10.15
C THR A 23 2.99 -9.40 10.66
N MET A 24 3.09 -8.18 11.14
CA MET A 24 1.94 -7.40 11.60
C MET A 24 0.92 -7.18 10.48
N LEU A 25 1.37 -6.82 9.28
CA LEU A 25 0.47 -6.65 8.13
C LEU A 25 -0.23 -7.96 7.76
N LYS A 26 0.48 -9.07 7.78
CA LYS A 26 -0.08 -10.40 7.50
C LYS A 26 -1.11 -10.83 8.54
N ILE A 27 -0.90 -10.53 9.82
CA ILE A 27 -1.87 -10.81 10.89
C ILE A 27 -3.15 -10.00 10.66
N ILE A 28 -3.05 -8.71 10.41
CA ILE A 28 -4.22 -7.86 10.18
C ILE A 28 -5.00 -8.31 8.94
N ASN A 29 -4.31 -8.78 7.92
CA ASN A 29 -4.94 -9.31 6.70
C ASN A 29 -5.46 -10.76 6.86
N GLY A 30 -5.26 -11.40 8.01
CA GLY A 30 -5.74 -12.76 8.27
C GLY A 30 -4.93 -13.86 7.58
N LEU A 31 -3.73 -13.58 7.10
CA LEU A 31 -2.85 -14.55 6.45
C LEU A 31 -2.11 -15.45 7.44
N ILE A 32 -1.85 -14.96 8.63
CA ILE A 32 -1.24 -15.69 9.75
C ILE A 32 -1.93 -15.32 11.05
N ASP A 33 -1.90 -16.24 12.01
CA ASP A 33 -2.45 -16.01 13.34
C ASP A 33 -1.44 -15.28 14.24
N ALA A 34 -1.96 -14.46 15.17
CA ALA A 34 -1.14 -13.85 16.20
C ALA A 34 -0.87 -14.85 17.33
N ASP A 35 0.36 -14.87 17.86
CA ASP A 35 0.72 -15.68 19.02
C ASP A 35 -0.05 -15.24 20.27
N SER A 36 -0.33 -13.95 20.39
CA SER A 36 -1.10 -13.36 21.47
C SER A 36 -1.68 -12.01 21.07
N GLY A 37 -2.63 -11.51 21.86
CA GLY A 37 -3.28 -10.25 21.58
C GLY A 37 -4.50 -10.38 20.67
N ARG A 38 -5.04 -9.24 20.28
CA ARG A 38 -6.22 -9.15 19.41
C ARG A 38 -6.20 -7.87 18.61
N PHE A 39 -6.87 -7.89 17.48
CA PHE A 39 -7.23 -6.69 16.76
C PHE A 39 -8.72 -6.72 16.40
N THR A 40 -9.27 -5.55 16.15
CA THR A 40 -10.67 -5.40 15.76
C THR A 40 -10.76 -4.47 14.56
N LEU A 41 -11.44 -4.91 13.52
CA LEU A 41 -11.78 -4.08 12.38
C LEU A 41 -13.08 -3.33 12.66
N GLY A 42 -13.15 -2.07 12.23
CA GLY A 42 -14.39 -1.29 12.27
C GLY A 42 -15.49 -1.90 11.41
N SER A 43 -16.73 -1.43 11.58
CA SER A 43 -17.84 -1.91 10.75
C SER A 43 -17.65 -1.54 9.28
N LYS A 44 -18.05 -2.43 8.37
CA LYS A 44 -17.96 -2.27 6.91
C LYS A 44 -16.54 -2.05 6.37
N VAL A 45 -15.50 -2.45 7.12
CA VAL A 45 -14.12 -2.41 6.62
C VAL A 45 -13.92 -3.54 5.62
N GLN A 46 -13.46 -3.18 4.42
CA GLN A 46 -13.03 -4.12 3.39
C GLN A 46 -11.55 -3.89 3.10
N ILE A 47 -10.74 -4.90 3.37
CA ILE A 47 -9.28 -4.83 3.23
C ILE A 47 -8.88 -5.16 1.80
N GLY A 48 -8.02 -4.32 1.22
CA GLY A 48 -7.23 -4.64 0.04
C GLY A 48 -5.77 -4.80 0.44
N TYR A 49 -5.16 -5.92 0.11
CA TYR A 49 -3.79 -6.23 0.47
C TYR A 49 -2.87 -6.31 -0.75
N TYR A 50 -1.71 -5.70 -0.65
CA TYR A 50 -0.66 -5.79 -1.64
C TYR A 50 0.67 -6.14 -1.00
N ASP A 51 1.33 -7.18 -1.52
CA ASP A 51 2.76 -7.40 -1.41
C ASP A 51 3.30 -7.96 -2.73
N GLN A 52 4.61 -8.00 -2.87
CA GLN A 52 5.24 -8.44 -4.11
C GLN A 52 5.14 -9.94 -4.37
N GLU A 53 4.94 -10.73 -3.31
CA GLU A 53 4.94 -12.20 -3.39
C GLU A 53 3.54 -12.77 -3.65
N HIS A 54 2.49 -12.05 -3.21
CA HIS A 54 1.13 -12.55 -3.15
C HIS A 54 0.15 -11.90 -4.13
N HIS A 55 0.61 -11.01 -5.03
CA HIS A 55 -0.27 -10.53 -6.09
C HIS A 55 -0.38 -11.58 -7.19
N VAL A 56 -1.57 -12.09 -7.39
CA VAL A 56 -1.86 -13.07 -8.43
C VAL A 56 -2.44 -12.36 -9.64
N LEU A 57 -1.69 -12.40 -10.75
CA LEU A 57 -2.15 -11.96 -12.07
C LEU A 57 -2.28 -13.17 -12.99
N HIS A 58 -3.27 -13.14 -13.87
CA HIS A 58 -3.49 -14.18 -14.87
C HIS A 58 -2.64 -13.87 -16.10
N MET A 59 -1.58 -14.62 -16.30
CA MET A 59 -0.58 -14.36 -17.34
C MET A 59 -1.14 -14.44 -18.76
N GLU A 60 -2.18 -15.23 -18.98
CA GLU A 60 -2.86 -15.43 -20.25
C GLU A 60 -3.85 -14.33 -20.63
N LYS A 61 -4.17 -13.44 -19.69
CA LYS A 61 -5.09 -12.31 -19.91
C LYS A 61 -4.34 -11.08 -20.39
N THR A 62 -5.06 -10.19 -21.06
CA THR A 62 -4.60 -8.82 -21.28
C THR A 62 -4.74 -8.00 -19.99
N ILE A 63 -4.06 -6.87 -19.92
CA ILE A 63 -4.19 -5.94 -18.79
C ILE A 63 -5.66 -5.55 -18.57
N PHE A 64 -6.37 -5.22 -19.66
CA PHE A 64 -7.78 -4.86 -19.59
C PHE A 64 -8.66 -6.00 -19.06
N GLU A 65 -8.49 -7.21 -19.60
CA GLU A 65 -9.24 -8.39 -19.16
C GLU A 65 -9.01 -8.72 -17.69
N GLU A 66 -7.77 -8.58 -17.19
CA GLU A 66 -7.43 -8.82 -15.79
C GLU A 66 -8.30 -7.99 -14.84
N ILE A 67 -8.55 -6.72 -15.17
CA ILE A 67 -9.35 -5.83 -14.36
C ILE A 67 -10.84 -6.02 -14.65
N SER A 68 -11.23 -6.07 -15.92
CA SER A 68 -12.61 -6.21 -16.36
C SER A 68 -13.27 -7.50 -15.84
N ASP A 69 -12.54 -8.61 -15.86
CA ASP A 69 -13.05 -9.90 -15.37
C ASP A 69 -13.15 -9.92 -13.84
N ALA A 70 -12.23 -9.24 -13.15
CA ALA A 70 -12.25 -9.14 -11.69
C ALA A 70 -13.37 -8.22 -11.19
N TYR A 71 -13.68 -7.17 -11.92
CA TYR A 71 -14.67 -6.14 -11.54
C TYR A 71 -15.67 -5.89 -12.69
N PRO A 72 -16.61 -6.82 -12.93
CA PRO A 72 -17.51 -6.76 -14.09
C PRO A 72 -18.44 -5.55 -14.12
N THR A 73 -18.65 -4.87 -12.99
CA THR A 73 -19.50 -3.69 -12.88
C THR A 73 -18.81 -2.40 -13.32
N LEU A 74 -17.49 -2.40 -13.45
CA LEU A 74 -16.75 -1.22 -13.91
C LEU A 74 -16.97 -0.99 -15.41
N THR A 75 -17.09 0.28 -15.77
CA THR A 75 -17.12 0.68 -17.18
C THR A 75 -15.75 0.62 -17.82
N GLU A 76 -15.72 0.51 -19.13
CA GLU A 76 -14.45 0.59 -19.88
C GLU A 76 -13.71 1.89 -19.60
N THR A 77 -14.43 3.00 -19.48
CA THR A 77 -13.87 4.33 -19.20
C THR A 77 -13.20 4.35 -17.82
N GLU A 78 -13.84 3.81 -16.79
CA GLU A 78 -13.27 3.75 -15.43
C GLU A 78 -11.97 2.93 -15.41
N ILE A 79 -11.96 1.79 -16.08
CA ILE A 79 -10.77 0.92 -16.18
C ILE A 79 -9.65 1.62 -16.93
N ARG A 80 -9.95 2.20 -18.11
CA ARG A 80 -8.95 2.90 -18.92
C ARG A 80 -8.38 4.13 -18.24
N ASN A 81 -9.19 4.90 -17.53
CA ASN A 81 -8.73 6.07 -16.80
C ASN A 81 -7.75 5.69 -15.67
N MET A 82 -8.05 4.63 -14.92
CA MET A 82 -7.13 4.15 -13.89
C MET A 82 -5.85 3.60 -14.49
N LEU A 83 -5.94 2.81 -15.55
CA LEU A 83 -4.76 2.27 -16.25
C LEU A 83 -3.90 3.38 -16.85
N ALA A 84 -4.51 4.42 -17.40
CA ALA A 84 -3.78 5.58 -17.90
C ALA A 84 -3.02 6.32 -16.78
N ALA A 85 -3.62 6.44 -15.60
CA ALA A 85 -2.95 6.99 -14.42
C ALA A 85 -1.71 6.16 -14.02
N PHE A 86 -1.71 4.86 -14.30
CA PHE A 86 -0.58 3.95 -14.09
C PHE A 86 0.28 3.74 -15.34
N LEU A 87 0.22 4.66 -16.31
CA LEU A 87 1.02 4.70 -17.54
C LEU A 87 0.70 3.59 -18.56
N PHE A 88 -0.48 3.02 -18.53
CA PHE A 88 -0.98 2.14 -19.58
C PHE A 88 -2.01 2.91 -20.42
N THR A 89 -1.57 3.41 -21.57
CA THR A 89 -2.37 4.27 -22.45
C THR A 89 -2.65 3.62 -23.80
N GLY A 90 -3.72 4.01 -24.43
CA GLY A 90 -4.08 3.52 -25.77
C GLY A 90 -4.14 2.00 -25.84
N ASP A 91 -3.41 1.41 -26.75
CA ASP A 91 -3.37 -0.04 -26.98
C ASP A 91 -2.55 -0.82 -25.94
N ASP A 92 -1.86 -0.13 -25.04
CA ASP A 92 -1.10 -0.78 -23.95
C ASP A 92 -1.99 -1.70 -23.12
N VAL A 93 -3.27 -1.35 -22.95
CA VAL A 93 -4.22 -2.13 -22.15
C VAL A 93 -4.51 -3.52 -22.74
N PHE A 94 -4.20 -3.74 -24.00
CA PHE A 94 -4.36 -5.03 -24.69
C PHE A 94 -3.10 -5.90 -24.69
N LYS A 95 -2.02 -5.43 -24.08
CA LYS A 95 -0.83 -6.27 -23.88
C LYS A 95 -1.15 -7.42 -22.94
N LEU A 96 -0.58 -8.58 -23.23
CA LEU A 96 -0.66 -9.73 -22.34
C LEU A 96 0.14 -9.49 -21.05
N ILE A 97 -0.40 -9.89 -19.93
CA ILE A 97 0.30 -9.82 -18.64
C ILE A 97 1.64 -10.55 -18.70
N SER A 98 1.70 -11.69 -19.41
CA SER A 98 2.93 -12.46 -19.61
C SER A 98 4.04 -11.69 -20.32
N ALA A 99 3.70 -10.67 -21.13
CA ALA A 99 4.66 -9.85 -21.87
C ALA A 99 5.22 -8.67 -21.05
N LEU A 100 4.69 -8.42 -19.84
CA LEU A 100 5.08 -7.29 -19.00
C LEU A 100 6.33 -7.59 -18.20
N SER A 101 7.11 -6.54 -17.91
CA SER A 101 8.18 -6.58 -16.92
C SER A 101 7.62 -6.74 -15.49
N GLY A 102 8.49 -7.05 -14.52
CA GLY A 102 8.09 -7.13 -13.11
C GLY A 102 7.52 -5.80 -12.59
N GLY A 103 8.15 -4.68 -12.93
CA GLY A 103 7.66 -3.34 -12.56
C GLY A 103 6.31 -3.00 -13.19
N GLU A 104 6.10 -3.35 -14.45
CA GLU A 104 4.82 -3.17 -15.13
C GLU A 104 3.71 -4.02 -14.51
N ARG A 105 3.99 -5.27 -14.16
CA ARG A 105 3.04 -6.14 -13.44
C ARG A 105 2.69 -5.55 -12.07
N GLY A 106 3.67 -5.01 -11.37
CA GLY A 106 3.44 -4.30 -10.10
C GLY A 106 2.46 -3.14 -10.26
N ARG A 107 2.62 -2.33 -11.30
CA ARG A 107 1.69 -1.23 -11.62
C ARG A 107 0.29 -1.74 -11.95
N VAL A 108 0.15 -2.82 -12.69
CA VAL A 108 -1.17 -3.44 -12.95
C VAL A 108 -1.83 -3.90 -11.66
N SER A 109 -1.09 -4.56 -10.78
CA SER A 109 -1.61 -5.00 -9.48
C SER A 109 -2.08 -3.84 -8.61
N LEU A 110 -1.32 -2.74 -8.58
CA LEU A 110 -1.70 -1.54 -7.84
C LEU A 110 -2.93 -0.86 -8.44
N ALA A 111 -3.01 -0.73 -9.77
CA ALA A 111 -4.18 -0.20 -10.46
C ALA A 111 -5.44 -1.05 -10.17
N LYS A 112 -5.31 -2.35 -10.21
CA LYS A 112 -6.38 -3.29 -9.87
C LYS A 112 -6.85 -3.12 -8.43
N LEU A 113 -5.91 -2.96 -7.50
CA LEU A 113 -6.22 -2.72 -6.09
C LEU A 113 -6.95 -1.38 -5.88
N MET A 114 -6.52 -0.32 -6.56
CA MET A 114 -7.17 1.00 -6.49
C MET A 114 -8.60 1.00 -7.03
N LEU A 115 -8.92 0.10 -7.95
CA LEU A 115 -10.27 -0.08 -8.52
C LEU A 115 -11.14 -1.04 -7.70
N SER A 116 -10.58 -1.75 -6.73
CA SER A 116 -11.33 -2.64 -5.84
C SER A 116 -12.28 -1.85 -4.93
N GLU A 117 -13.24 -2.54 -4.33
CA GLU A 117 -14.15 -1.96 -3.33
C GLU A 117 -13.51 -1.78 -1.95
N ALA A 118 -12.21 -2.06 -1.81
CA ALA A 118 -11.50 -1.91 -0.56
C ALA A 118 -11.53 -0.46 -0.07
N ASN A 119 -11.80 -0.28 1.19
CA ASN A 119 -11.75 1.01 1.89
C ASN A 119 -10.62 1.08 2.94
N PHE A 120 -9.87 0.01 3.07
CA PHE A 120 -8.67 -0.08 3.88
C PHE A 120 -7.58 -0.80 3.10
N LEU A 121 -6.57 -0.08 2.64
CA LEU A 121 -5.43 -0.63 1.91
C LEU A 121 -4.29 -0.96 2.86
N ILE A 122 -3.79 -2.18 2.76
CA ILE A 122 -2.59 -2.64 3.46
C ILE A 122 -1.53 -2.94 2.40
N LEU A 123 -0.43 -2.19 2.42
CA LEU A 123 0.61 -2.27 1.41
C LEU A 123 1.96 -2.62 2.05
N ASP A 124 2.57 -3.69 1.60
CA ASP A 124 3.91 -4.08 2.04
C ASP A 124 4.95 -3.75 0.96
N GLU A 125 5.79 -2.75 1.25
CA GLU A 125 6.85 -2.25 0.37
C GLU A 125 6.34 -1.95 -1.06
N PRO A 126 5.30 -1.10 -1.22
CA PRO A 126 4.65 -0.91 -2.51
C PRO A 126 5.53 -0.22 -3.56
N THR A 127 6.60 0.45 -3.13
CA THR A 127 7.52 1.15 -4.04
C THR A 127 8.71 0.30 -4.50
N ASN A 128 8.89 -0.90 -3.94
CA ASN A 128 9.99 -1.77 -4.34
C ASN A 128 9.91 -2.10 -5.83
N HIS A 129 11.06 -2.01 -6.51
CA HIS A 129 11.23 -2.23 -7.94
C HIS A 129 10.43 -1.30 -8.86
N LEU A 130 9.83 -0.23 -8.32
CA LEU A 130 9.25 0.82 -9.13
C LEU A 130 10.33 1.85 -9.52
N ASP A 131 10.25 2.34 -10.75
CA ASP A 131 11.01 3.52 -11.17
C ASP A 131 10.42 4.80 -10.55
N ILE A 132 11.13 5.93 -10.71
CA ILE A 132 10.73 7.21 -10.13
C ILE A 132 9.33 7.63 -10.62
N ALA A 133 9.06 7.50 -11.91
CA ALA A 133 7.77 7.86 -12.48
C ALA A 133 6.62 7.03 -11.91
N SER A 134 6.82 5.73 -11.76
CA SER A 134 5.83 4.82 -11.16
C SER A 134 5.60 5.10 -9.67
N LYS A 135 6.64 5.48 -8.93
CA LYS A 135 6.51 5.92 -7.53
C LYS A 135 5.67 7.18 -7.40
N GLU A 136 5.90 8.18 -8.23
CA GLU A 136 5.12 9.42 -8.25
C GLU A 136 3.64 9.16 -8.54
N ILE A 137 3.35 8.24 -9.45
CA ILE A 137 1.98 7.82 -9.75
C ILE A 137 1.31 7.18 -8.54
N LEU A 138 2.02 6.29 -7.84
CA LEU A 138 1.50 5.66 -6.63
C LEU A 138 1.26 6.70 -5.52
N GLU A 139 2.18 7.64 -5.34
CA GLU A 139 2.01 8.76 -4.40
C GLU A 139 0.73 9.54 -4.68
N GLU A 140 0.52 9.93 -5.93
CA GLU A 140 -0.66 10.68 -6.36
C GLU A 140 -1.94 9.87 -6.17
N ALA A 141 -1.92 8.59 -6.51
CA ALA A 141 -3.05 7.69 -6.30
C ALA A 141 -3.42 7.55 -4.82
N LEU A 142 -2.44 7.38 -3.93
CA LEU A 142 -2.69 7.27 -2.49
C LEU A 142 -3.16 8.60 -1.88
N ASN A 143 -2.61 9.72 -2.32
CA ASN A 143 -3.02 11.04 -1.84
C ASN A 143 -4.44 11.41 -2.28
N SER A 144 -4.90 10.88 -3.40
CA SER A 144 -6.29 11.04 -3.89
C SER A 144 -7.26 10.00 -3.33
N TYR A 145 -6.76 8.93 -2.74
CA TYR A 145 -7.58 7.86 -2.18
C TYR A 145 -8.30 8.32 -0.92
N THR A 146 -9.59 8.09 -0.85
CA THR A 146 -10.46 8.55 0.25
C THR A 146 -10.56 7.57 1.42
N GLY A 147 -10.09 6.36 1.26
CA GLY A 147 -10.06 5.34 2.31
C GLY A 147 -8.85 5.48 3.24
N THR A 148 -8.63 4.46 4.03
CA THR A 148 -7.54 4.36 4.99
C THR A 148 -6.39 3.55 4.38
N VAL A 149 -5.16 3.96 4.62
CA VAL A 149 -3.96 3.26 4.15
C VAL A 149 -3.04 2.97 5.31
N PHE A 150 -2.59 1.72 5.40
CA PHE A 150 -1.56 1.28 6.31
C PHE A 150 -0.47 0.55 5.54
N TYR A 151 0.75 1.05 5.57
CA TYR A 151 1.82 0.52 4.74
C TYR A 151 3.17 0.46 5.43
N VAL A 152 3.99 -0.47 4.98
CA VAL A 152 5.41 -0.58 5.33
C VAL A 152 6.23 -0.07 4.15
N SER A 153 7.17 0.82 4.41
CA SER A 153 8.13 1.29 3.41
C SER A 153 9.46 1.68 4.05
N HIS A 154 10.54 1.51 3.30
CA HIS A 154 11.86 2.07 3.60
C HIS A 154 12.19 3.31 2.76
N ASP A 155 11.29 3.68 1.85
CA ASP A 155 11.44 4.84 0.98
C ASP A 155 11.02 6.12 1.73
N ARG A 156 12.01 6.86 2.21
CA ARG A 156 11.78 8.08 3.01
C ARG A 156 11.02 9.15 2.26
N TYR A 157 11.33 9.33 0.98
CA TYR A 157 10.66 10.32 0.15
C TYR A 157 9.18 9.95 -0.03
N PHE A 158 8.89 8.71 -0.34
CA PHE A 158 7.52 8.21 -0.46
C PHE A 158 6.73 8.39 0.83
N ILE A 159 7.32 8.04 1.98
CA ILE A 159 6.69 8.24 3.29
C ILE A 159 6.39 9.71 3.52
N ASN A 160 7.34 10.59 3.24
CA ASN A 160 7.16 12.04 3.43
C ASN A 160 6.03 12.61 2.56
N GLN A 161 5.85 12.09 1.35
CA GLN A 161 4.82 12.54 0.42
C GLN A 161 3.42 12.00 0.73
N THR A 162 3.31 10.87 1.41
CA THR A 162 2.03 10.16 1.56
C THR A 162 1.54 9.99 2.99
N ALA A 163 2.43 9.86 3.97
CA ALA A 163 2.04 9.58 5.35
C ALA A 163 1.48 10.81 6.06
N THR A 164 0.38 10.61 6.78
CA THR A 164 -0.17 11.57 7.74
C THR A 164 0.26 11.25 9.18
N ARG A 165 0.77 10.04 9.38
CA ARG A 165 1.18 9.54 10.68
C ARG A 165 2.21 8.43 10.50
N ILE A 166 3.17 8.35 11.41
CA ILE A 166 4.22 7.34 11.42
C ILE A 166 4.15 6.54 12.72
N LEU A 167 4.20 5.23 12.60
CA LEU A 167 4.40 4.30 13.69
C LEU A 167 5.80 3.70 13.57
N ASP A 168 6.64 3.94 14.57
CA ASP A 168 7.99 3.37 14.64
C ASP A 168 7.98 2.12 15.53
N LEU A 169 8.19 0.96 14.93
CA LEU A 169 8.27 -0.32 15.63
C LEU A 169 9.73 -0.58 16.02
N THR A 170 10.05 -0.31 17.28
CA THR A 170 11.38 -0.47 17.84
C THR A 170 11.30 -1.22 19.16
N ASN A 171 12.17 -2.24 19.35
CA ASN A 171 12.22 -3.02 20.59
C ASN A 171 10.87 -3.59 21.04
N GLN A 172 10.08 -4.11 20.13
CA GLN A 172 8.74 -4.65 20.37
C GLN A 172 7.73 -3.62 20.94
N ALA A 173 8.03 -2.35 20.78
CA ALA A 173 7.15 -1.24 21.15
C ALA A 173 6.87 -0.37 19.94
N ILE A 174 5.71 0.31 19.96
CA ILE A 174 5.34 1.28 18.92
C ILE A 174 5.43 2.68 19.52
N VAL A 175 6.17 3.56 18.82
CA VAL A 175 6.18 5.00 19.07
C VAL A 175 5.39 5.68 17.95
N ASN A 176 4.48 6.55 18.34
CA ASN A 176 3.53 7.20 17.44
C ASN A 176 3.95 8.65 17.16
N TYR A 177 4.10 8.98 15.87
CA TYR A 177 4.41 10.33 15.40
C TYR A 177 3.29 10.81 14.49
N ILE A 178 2.58 11.85 14.89
CA ILE A 178 1.48 12.44 14.11
C ILE A 178 2.07 13.47 13.14
N GLY A 179 2.39 13.06 11.93
CA GLY A 179 2.99 13.89 10.90
C GLY A 179 3.66 13.07 9.82
N ASP A 180 4.46 13.75 9.01
CA ASP A 180 5.25 13.14 7.95
C ASP A 180 6.62 12.66 8.45
N TYR A 181 7.48 12.22 7.52
CA TYR A 181 8.81 11.70 7.86
C TYR A 181 9.74 12.78 8.42
N ASP A 182 9.63 14.02 7.96
CA ASP A 182 10.44 15.13 8.47
C ASP A 182 10.09 15.43 9.92
N TYR A 183 8.81 15.46 10.26
CA TYR A 183 8.33 15.58 11.64
C TYR A 183 8.81 14.43 12.51
N TYR A 184 8.80 13.20 12.00
CA TYR A 184 9.33 12.04 12.69
C TYR A 184 10.80 12.20 13.04
N LEU A 185 11.63 12.64 12.11
CA LEU A 185 13.06 12.86 12.36
C LEU A 185 13.30 13.90 13.45
N GLU A 186 12.63 15.03 13.36
CA GLU A 186 12.74 16.12 14.36
C GLU A 186 12.38 15.62 15.76
N LYS A 187 11.26 14.93 15.90
CA LYS A 187 10.80 14.44 17.21
C LYS A 187 11.63 13.28 17.76
N LYS A 188 12.17 12.44 16.89
CA LYS A 188 13.06 11.35 17.31
C LYS A 188 14.36 11.88 17.90
N GLU A 189 14.95 12.92 17.32
CA GLU A 189 16.14 13.58 17.85
C GLU A 189 15.86 14.19 19.24
N GLU A 190 14.76 14.93 19.39
CA GLU A 190 14.34 15.51 20.67
C GLU A 190 14.17 14.46 21.79
N LEU A 191 13.68 13.27 21.46
CA LEU A 191 13.52 12.17 22.41
C LEU A 191 14.86 11.52 22.78
N THR A 192 15.78 11.45 21.81
CA THR A 192 17.13 10.86 22.03
C THR A 192 18.00 11.76 22.89
N GLU A 193 17.84 13.07 22.80
CA GLU A 193 18.58 14.04 23.63
C GLU A 193 18.09 14.12 25.10
N LYS A 194 16.92 13.58 25.39
CA LYS A 194 16.32 13.62 26.74
C LYS A 194 16.63 12.41 27.62
N TYR A 195 17.29 11.40 27.07
CA TYR A 195 17.67 10.16 27.75
C TYR A 195 19.13 9.79 27.47
#